data_9e754f7a3e2f3a2f6dabc0a9fa433199
#
_entry.id   9e754f7a3e2f3a2f6dabc0a9fa433199
#
_cell.length_a   1.000
_cell.length_b   1.000
_cell.length_c   1.000
_cell.angle_alpha   90.00
_cell.angle_beta   90.00
_cell.angle_gamma   90.00
#
_symmetry.space_group_name_H-M   'P 1'
#
loop_
_entity.id
_entity.type
_entity.pdbx_description
1 polymer ?
#
loop_
_entity_poly.entity_id
_entity_poly.type
_entity_poly.pdbx_seq_one_letter_code
_entity_poly.pdbx_strand_id
1 'polypeptide(L)'
;MNNALGRVPSLETAGVKELINGPESFTPDGNFILGESPELKNFYVGAGFNAYGIAAGGGAGMALAEWVANGRPPYDLWPVDIRRFGKPHQDLEWVRKRTYEAYAKHYTMAWPFEENSSVREFKKSPIYEKLKNSNACFGEKMGWERPNWFAPKGSEPRDIYSFDRQNWFEFVGNEVKAARENAVLIDQTSFAKFIVSGKDSLQALEYLCANKIDRPIGSTIYTQMLNDDGGIECD
;
A
#
# COMPACT_ATOMS: atom_id res chain seq x y z
N MET A 1 12.57 -28.12 -9.22
CA MET A 1 12.66 -29.26 -10.13
C MET A 1 11.68 -30.36 -9.76
N ASN A 2 11.66 -30.91 -8.55
CA ASN A 2 10.76 -32.01 -8.17
C ASN A 2 9.27 -31.78 -8.45
N ASN A 3 8.76 -30.56 -8.24
CA ASN A 3 7.37 -30.20 -8.52
C ASN A 3 7.04 -30.18 -10.02
N ALA A 4 8.04 -29.97 -10.89
CA ALA A 4 7.88 -30.01 -12.34
C ALA A 4 7.83 -31.44 -12.85
N LEU A 5 8.60 -32.37 -12.26
CA LEU A 5 8.61 -33.77 -12.64
C LEU A 5 7.24 -34.45 -12.47
N GLY A 6 6.50 -34.11 -11.40
CA GLY A 6 5.15 -34.59 -11.19
C GLY A 6 4.13 -34.15 -12.24
N ARG A 7 4.39 -33.04 -12.93
CA ARG A 7 3.51 -32.48 -13.97
C ARG A 7 3.96 -32.80 -15.37
N VAL A 8 5.27 -32.98 -15.58
CA VAL A 8 5.91 -33.26 -16.86
C VAL A 8 6.94 -34.39 -16.66
N PRO A 9 6.51 -35.65 -16.62
CA PRO A 9 7.38 -36.78 -16.32
C PRO A 9 8.59 -36.93 -17.25
N SER A 10 8.48 -36.47 -18.50
CA SER A 10 9.60 -36.48 -19.46
C SER A 10 10.80 -35.65 -19.03
N LEU A 11 10.65 -34.74 -18.05
CA LEU A 11 11.76 -33.99 -17.50
C LEU A 11 12.70 -34.84 -16.64
N GLU A 12 12.29 -36.03 -16.23
CA GLU A 12 13.12 -36.95 -15.43
C GLU A 12 14.41 -37.37 -16.17
N THR A 13 14.31 -37.52 -17.46
CA THR A 13 15.43 -37.90 -18.33
C THR A 13 16.02 -36.75 -19.15
N ALA A 14 15.46 -35.53 -18.99
CA ALA A 14 15.93 -34.37 -19.71
C ALA A 14 17.17 -33.76 -19.03
N GLY A 15 18.19 -33.47 -19.83
CA GLY A 15 19.35 -32.71 -19.36
C GLY A 15 19.10 -31.19 -19.32
N VAL A 16 19.87 -30.45 -18.53
CA VAL A 16 19.90 -29.00 -18.56
C VAL A 16 20.82 -28.54 -19.67
N LYS A 17 20.27 -27.88 -20.69
CA LYS A 17 21.06 -27.35 -21.81
C LYS A 17 21.82 -26.08 -21.39
N GLU A 18 21.16 -25.19 -20.69
CA GLU A 18 21.69 -23.90 -20.27
C GLU A 18 20.96 -23.40 -19.04
N LEU A 19 21.69 -22.80 -18.09
CA LEU A 19 21.13 -22.07 -16.96
C LEU A 19 21.35 -20.56 -17.21
N ILE A 20 20.28 -19.88 -17.53
CA ILE A 20 20.30 -18.42 -17.76
C ILE A 20 20.14 -17.72 -16.41
N ASN A 21 21.09 -16.84 -16.10
CA ASN A 21 21.04 -15.94 -14.94
C ASN A 21 21.41 -14.53 -15.38
N GLY A 22 20.60 -13.54 -15.02
CA GLY A 22 20.79 -12.15 -15.38
C GLY A 22 20.20 -11.21 -14.33
N PRO A 23 20.67 -9.94 -14.30
CA PRO A 23 20.09 -8.94 -13.42
C PRO A 23 18.69 -8.58 -13.87
N GLU A 24 17.80 -8.37 -12.91
CA GLU A 24 16.44 -7.90 -13.14
C GLU A 24 16.07 -6.75 -12.20
N SER A 25 15.09 -5.95 -12.63
CA SER A 25 14.69 -4.72 -11.97
C SER A 25 13.48 -4.99 -11.07
N PHE A 26 13.70 -5.10 -9.77
CA PHE A 26 12.66 -5.26 -8.77
C PHE A 26 12.46 -4.00 -7.94
N THR A 27 11.21 -3.74 -7.56
CA THR A 27 10.80 -2.63 -6.70
C THR A 27 10.44 -3.12 -5.30
N PRO A 28 10.42 -2.23 -4.29
CA PRO A 28 10.12 -2.63 -2.91
C PRO A 28 8.69 -3.14 -2.68
N ASP A 29 7.76 -2.83 -3.58
CA ASP A 29 6.35 -3.22 -3.49
C ASP A 29 5.92 -4.24 -4.56
N GLY A 30 6.85 -4.66 -5.43
CA GLY A 30 6.55 -5.63 -6.48
C GLY A 30 5.75 -5.07 -7.67
N ASN A 31 5.42 -3.77 -7.67
CA ASN A 31 4.75 -3.10 -8.78
C ASN A 31 5.74 -2.29 -9.61
N PHE A 32 5.56 -2.24 -10.93
CA PHE A 32 6.39 -1.38 -11.78
C PHE A 32 6.13 0.11 -11.50
N ILE A 33 6.94 0.97 -12.09
CA ILE A 33 6.91 2.41 -11.88
C ILE A 33 6.50 3.09 -13.17
N LEU A 34 5.43 3.90 -13.12
CA LEU A 34 5.00 4.77 -14.21
C LEU A 34 4.81 6.21 -13.70
N GLY A 35 4.90 7.15 -14.61
CA GLY A 35 4.39 8.50 -14.41
C GLY A 35 5.45 9.59 -14.41
N GLU A 36 4.97 10.81 -14.24
CA GLU A 36 5.81 12.00 -14.17
C GLU A 36 6.54 12.08 -12.85
N SER A 37 7.84 12.35 -12.90
CA SER A 37 8.64 12.57 -11.70
C SER A 37 8.12 13.76 -10.89
N PRO A 38 7.93 13.63 -9.56
CA PRO A 38 7.52 14.76 -8.73
C PRO A 38 8.61 15.83 -8.60
N GLU A 39 9.85 15.53 -8.99
CA GLU A 39 10.99 16.43 -8.87
C GLU A 39 11.33 17.12 -10.18
N LEU A 40 10.98 16.55 -11.32
CA LEU A 40 11.33 17.02 -12.64
C LEU A 40 10.11 17.07 -13.55
N LYS A 41 9.65 18.27 -13.86
CA LYS A 41 8.54 18.46 -14.78
C LYS A 41 8.87 17.96 -16.20
N ASN A 42 7.93 17.31 -16.84
CA ASN A 42 8.05 16.69 -18.17
C ASN A 42 9.08 15.54 -18.24
N PHE A 43 9.48 15.00 -17.10
CA PHE A 43 10.31 13.81 -17.02
C PHE A 43 9.45 12.61 -16.58
N TYR A 44 9.19 11.72 -17.53
CA TYR A 44 8.34 10.55 -17.32
C TYR A 44 9.17 9.29 -17.17
N VAL A 45 8.74 8.40 -16.30
CA VAL A 45 9.42 7.16 -15.95
C VAL A 45 8.54 5.96 -16.30
N GLY A 46 9.13 4.94 -16.92
CA GLY A 46 8.58 3.61 -17.08
C GLY A 46 9.67 2.61 -16.75
N ALA A 47 9.68 2.02 -15.55
CA ALA A 47 10.79 1.20 -15.05
C ALA A 47 10.35 0.18 -13.99
N GLY A 48 11.28 -0.69 -13.58
CA GLY A 48 11.09 -1.60 -12.45
C GLY A 48 9.98 -2.63 -12.68
N PHE A 49 9.93 -3.26 -13.84
CA PHE A 49 8.81 -4.13 -14.23
C PHE A 49 8.74 -5.49 -13.53
N ASN A 50 9.63 -5.80 -12.60
CA ASN A 50 9.56 -6.99 -11.75
C ASN A 50 9.30 -8.29 -12.55
N ALA A 51 10.06 -8.53 -13.63
CA ALA A 51 9.90 -9.62 -14.57
C ALA A 51 8.63 -9.59 -15.45
N TYR A 52 7.77 -8.58 -15.32
CA TYR A 52 6.54 -8.44 -16.13
C TYR A 52 6.69 -7.55 -17.36
N GLY A 53 7.90 -7.11 -17.73
CA GLY A 53 8.13 -6.12 -18.77
C GLY A 53 7.53 -6.50 -20.13
N ILE A 54 7.63 -7.76 -20.55
CA ILE A 54 7.04 -8.24 -21.81
C ILE A 54 5.50 -8.20 -21.74
N ALA A 55 4.91 -8.65 -20.65
CA ALA A 55 3.46 -8.69 -20.48
C ALA A 55 2.84 -7.28 -20.29
N ALA A 56 3.51 -6.41 -19.55
CA ALA A 56 2.98 -5.09 -19.19
C ALA A 56 3.40 -3.96 -20.14
N GLY A 57 4.47 -4.14 -20.94
CA GLY A 57 5.09 -3.06 -21.70
C GLY A 57 4.15 -2.36 -22.70
N GLY A 58 3.27 -3.10 -23.38
CA GLY A 58 2.29 -2.52 -24.29
C GLY A 58 1.29 -1.61 -23.58
N GLY A 59 0.65 -2.10 -22.50
CA GLY A 59 -0.32 -1.33 -21.73
C GLY A 59 0.30 -0.15 -20.99
N ALA A 60 1.49 -0.37 -20.37
CA ALA A 60 2.24 0.69 -19.71
C ALA A 60 2.67 1.78 -20.68
N GLY A 61 3.14 1.41 -21.88
CA GLY A 61 3.52 2.35 -22.93
C GLY A 61 2.34 3.19 -23.43
N MET A 62 1.18 2.57 -23.63
CA MET A 62 -0.05 3.26 -24.04
C MET A 62 -0.47 4.28 -22.95
N ALA A 63 -0.58 3.82 -21.70
CA ALA A 63 -0.98 4.69 -20.59
C ALA A 63 -0.03 5.87 -20.39
N LEU A 64 1.27 5.63 -20.52
CA LEU A 64 2.28 6.68 -20.39
C LEU A 64 2.24 7.66 -21.56
N ALA A 65 2.02 7.18 -22.79
CA ALA A 65 1.88 8.04 -23.96
C ALA A 65 0.65 8.96 -23.86
N GLU A 66 -0.48 8.42 -23.41
CA GLU A 66 -1.69 9.23 -23.17
C GLU A 66 -1.49 10.24 -22.04
N TRP A 67 -0.79 9.84 -20.97
CA TRP A 67 -0.46 10.77 -19.88
C TRP A 67 0.42 11.92 -20.36
N VAL A 68 1.47 11.63 -21.13
CA VAL A 68 2.34 12.66 -21.73
C VAL A 68 1.55 13.60 -22.65
N ALA A 69 0.65 13.05 -23.49
CA ALA A 69 -0.12 13.84 -24.43
C ALA A 69 -1.17 14.73 -23.77
N ASN A 70 -1.82 14.26 -22.70
CA ASN A 70 -2.96 14.91 -22.08
C ASN A 70 -2.63 15.61 -20.74
N GLY A 71 -1.38 15.46 -20.23
CA GLY A 71 -0.93 16.03 -18.95
C GLY A 71 -1.51 15.34 -17.70
N ARG A 72 -2.30 14.27 -17.88
CA ARG A 72 -2.88 13.47 -16.79
C ARG A 72 -2.96 12.00 -17.19
N PRO A 73 -2.94 11.07 -16.19
CA PRO A 73 -3.10 9.67 -16.49
C PRO A 73 -4.49 9.38 -17.06
N PRO A 74 -4.63 8.38 -17.97
CA PRO A 74 -5.91 8.05 -18.61
C PRO A 74 -6.91 7.37 -17.66
N TYR A 75 -6.44 6.80 -16.55
CA TYR A 75 -7.23 6.15 -15.50
C TYR A 75 -6.41 6.10 -14.21
N ASP A 76 -6.97 5.59 -13.13
CA ASP A 76 -6.27 5.48 -11.85
C ASP A 76 -5.06 4.54 -11.96
N LEU A 77 -3.86 5.14 -11.93
CA LEU A 77 -2.55 4.45 -11.96
C LEU A 77 -1.84 4.50 -10.60
N TRP A 78 -2.51 4.91 -9.51
CA TRP A 78 -1.88 5.06 -8.21
C TRP A 78 -1.03 3.87 -7.75
N PRO A 79 -1.44 2.61 -7.95
CA PRO A 79 -0.62 1.46 -7.55
C PRO A 79 0.75 1.36 -8.24
N VAL A 80 0.92 2.02 -9.38
CA VAL A 80 2.15 2.04 -10.18
C VAL A 80 2.75 3.45 -10.34
N ASP A 81 2.07 4.48 -9.86
CA ASP A 81 2.53 5.87 -9.94
C ASP A 81 3.83 6.06 -9.14
N ILE A 82 4.83 6.72 -9.75
CA ILE A 82 6.10 7.04 -9.08
C ILE A 82 5.90 7.83 -7.79
N ARG A 83 4.84 8.63 -7.67
CA ARG A 83 4.52 9.46 -6.50
C ARG A 83 4.15 8.65 -5.26
N ARG A 84 3.90 7.34 -5.39
CA ARG A 84 3.68 6.44 -4.24
C ARG A 84 4.93 6.25 -3.39
N PHE A 85 6.10 6.55 -3.94
CA PHE A 85 7.36 6.47 -3.21
C PHE A 85 7.63 7.75 -2.42
N GLY A 86 8.14 7.59 -1.22
CA GLY A 86 8.44 8.70 -0.31
C GLY A 86 9.80 8.52 0.38
N LYS A 87 10.01 9.25 1.46
CA LYS A 87 11.29 9.27 2.19
C LYS A 87 11.92 7.90 2.51
N PRO A 88 11.16 6.84 2.90
CA PRO A 88 11.77 5.52 3.14
C PRO A 88 12.54 4.98 1.94
N HIS A 89 12.05 5.29 0.74
CA HIS A 89 12.61 4.78 -0.51
C HIS A 89 13.91 5.50 -0.94
N GLN A 90 14.35 6.50 -0.19
CA GLN A 90 15.67 7.15 -0.36
C GLN A 90 16.79 6.38 0.38
N ASP A 91 16.43 5.50 1.32
CA ASP A 91 17.38 4.62 2.01
C ASP A 91 17.56 3.33 1.21
N LEU A 92 18.73 3.17 0.60
CA LEU A 92 19.07 2.01 -0.23
C LEU A 92 19.04 0.69 0.56
N GLU A 93 19.38 0.71 1.85
CA GLU A 93 19.34 -0.50 2.68
C GLU A 93 17.89 -0.91 2.97
N TRP A 94 17.03 0.06 3.25
CA TRP A 94 15.61 -0.16 3.37
C TRP A 94 15.01 -0.75 2.09
N VAL A 95 15.27 -0.09 0.95
CA VAL A 95 14.80 -0.54 -0.38
C VAL A 95 15.28 -1.96 -0.67
N ARG A 96 16.56 -2.25 -0.44
CA ARG A 96 17.14 -3.58 -0.66
C ARG A 96 16.43 -4.66 0.16
N LYS A 97 16.26 -4.46 1.47
CA LYS A 97 15.62 -5.43 2.36
C LYS A 97 14.16 -5.67 1.98
N ARG A 98 13.42 -4.60 1.69
CA ARG A 98 12.02 -4.70 1.28
C ARG A 98 11.89 -5.38 -0.10
N THR A 99 12.78 -5.08 -1.04
CA THR A 99 12.81 -5.73 -2.35
C THR A 99 13.08 -7.24 -2.23
N TYR A 100 13.94 -7.67 -1.32
CA TYR A 100 14.15 -9.10 -1.07
C TYR A 100 12.87 -9.79 -0.58
N GLU A 101 12.11 -9.16 0.30
CA GLU A 101 10.82 -9.69 0.74
C GLU A 101 9.81 -9.73 -0.40
N ALA A 102 9.68 -8.64 -1.16
CA ALA A 102 8.78 -8.56 -2.32
C ALA A 102 9.13 -9.64 -3.36
N TYR A 103 10.42 -9.82 -3.66
CA TYR A 103 10.87 -10.86 -4.57
C TYR A 103 10.61 -12.28 -4.04
N ALA A 104 10.85 -12.54 -2.77
CA ALA A 104 10.58 -13.83 -2.16
C ALA A 104 9.09 -14.22 -2.24
N LYS A 105 8.19 -13.23 -2.21
CA LYS A 105 6.74 -13.41 -2.32
C LYS A 105 6.21 -13.40 -3.77
N HIS A 106 7.04 -13.03 -4.75
CA HIS A 106 6.62 -12.79 -6.13
C HIS A 106 5.92 -14.00 -6.80
N TYR A 107 6.36 -15.21 -6.51
CA TYR A 107 5.77 -16.44 -7.05
C TYR A 107 5.01 -17.26 -6.00
N THR A 108 4.78 -16.73 -4.83
CA THR A 108 4.02 -17.42 -3.79
C THR A 108 2.55 -17.03 -3.84
N MET A 109 1.69 -17.91 -3.34
CA MET A 109 0.32 -17.54 -3.05
C MET A 109 0.30 -16.75 -1.75
N ALA A 110 -0.12 -15.47 -1.82
CA ALA A 110 -0.26 -14.65 -0.64
C ALA A 110 -1.35 -15.20 0.29
N TRP A 111 -1.11 -15.15 1.61
CA TRP A 111 -2.14 -15.38 2.58
C TRP A 111 -3.14 -14.22 2.58
N PRO A 112 -4.43 -14.48 2.85
CA PRO A 112 -5.37 -13.39 3.08
C PRO A 112 -4.87 -12.45 4.18
N PHE A 113 -4.89 -11.14 3.90
CA PHE A 113 -4.41 -10.08 4.81
C PHE A 113 -2.91 -10.11 5.12
N GLU A 114 -2.12 -10.83 4.34
CA GLU A 114 -0.67 -10.85 4.54
C GLU A 114 -0.07 -9.46 4.30
N GLU A 115 0.70 -9.00 5.27
CA GLU A 115 1.43 -7.74 5.22
C GLU A 115 2.96 -7.97 5.18
N ASN A 116 3.70 -6.89 4.93
CA ASN A 116 5.15 -6.94 4.92
C ASN A 116 5.70 -7.04 6.34
N SER A 117 6.75 -7.87 6.50
CA SER A 117 7.42 -8.13 7.77
C SER A 117 8.80 -7.48 7.90
N SER A 118 9.45 -7.13 6.77
CA SER A 118 10.77 -6.51 6.79
C SER A 118 10.70 -5.00 6.98
N VAL A 119 11.80 -4.41 7.44
CA VAL A 119 12.03 -2.96 7.59
C VAL A 119 10.85 -2.21 8.23
N ARG A 120 10.40 -2.74 9.35
CA ARG A 120 9.30 -2.23 10.16
C ARG A 120 9.71 -1.00 10.98
N GLU A 121 8.74 -0.38 11.64
CA GLU A 121 8.91 0.75 12.57
C GLU A 121 9.47 2.04 11.93
N PHE A 122 9.23 2.26 10.65
CA PHE A 122 9.72 3.45 9.97
C PHE A 122 8.97 4.72 10.41
N LYS A 123 7.64 4.66 10.50
CA LYS A 123 6.81 5.73 11.04
C LYS A 123 5.96 5.19 12.17
N LYS A 124 6.02 5.87 13.33
CA LYS A 124 5.28 5.49 14.54
C LYS A 124 4.43 6.65 15.02
N SER A 125 3.25 6.36 15.53
CA SER A 125 2.41 7.36 16.16
C SER A 125 2.99 7.79 17.52
N PRO A 126 2.62 8.97 18.05
CA PRO A 126 3.03 9.40 19.39
C PRO A 126 2.60 8.45 20.51
N ILE A 127 1.58 7.64 20.28
CA ILE A 127 1.06 6.67 21.25
C ILE A 127 1.49 5.22 20.95
N TYR A 128 2.39 5.00 20.00
CA TYR A 128 2.85 3.68 19.59
C TYR A 128 3.25 2.78 20.77
N GLU A 129 4.07 3.29 21.69
CA GLU A 129 4.51 2.51 22.85
C GLU A 129 3.35 2.16 23.82
N LYS A 130 2.35 3.03 23.93
CA LYS A 130 1.14 2.71 24.72
C LYS A 130 0.33 1.59 24.07
N LEU A 131 0.17 1.63 22.75
CA LEU A 131 -0.51 0.58 22.00
C LEU A 131 0.25 -0.75 22.09
N LYS A 132 1.59 -0.71 21.95
CA LYS A 132 2.46 -1.87 22.11
C LYS A 132 2.34 -2.50 23.50
N ASN A 133 2.35 -1.68 24.55
CA ASN A 133 2.14 -2.13 25.93
C ASN A 133 0.73 -2.67 26.19
N SER A 134 -0.24 -2.31 25.36
CA SER A 134 -1.59 -2.87 25.35
C SER A 134 -1.70 -4.15 24.52
N ASN A 135 -0.58 -4.71 24.10
CA ASN A 135 -0.45 -5.94 23.33
C ASN A 135 -1.02 -5.83 21.90
N ALA A 136 -0.84 -4.67 21.26
CA ALA A 136 -1.22 -4.47 19.86
C ALA A 136 -0.38 -5.34 18.92
N CYS A 137 -1.04 -6.03 18.00
CA CYS A 137 -0.42 -6.61 16.81
C CYS A 137 -0.39 -5.54 15.72
N PHE A 138 0.80 -5.15 15.30
CA PHE A 138 0.96 -4.08 14.33
C PHE A 138 1.10 -4.61 12.91
N GLY A 139 0.38 -3.97 11.99
CA GLY A 139 0.61 -4.02 10.56
C GLY A 139 1.31 -2.76 10.05
N GLU A 140 1.66 -2.76 8.77
CA GLU A 140 2.32 -1.63 8.13
C GLU A 140 1.47 -1.09 6.97
N LYS A 141 1.24 0.21 6.95
CA LYS A 141 0.58 0.90 5.84
C LYS A 141 1.36 2.16 5.46
N MET A 142 1.94 2.17 4.26
CA MET A 142 2.77 3.30 3.76
C MET A 142 3.88 3.73 4.73
N GLY A 143 4.52 2.75 5.37
CA GLY A 143 5.56 2.94 6.36
C GLY A 143 5.08 3.27 7.77
N TRP A 144 3.78 3.44 8.00
CA TRP A 144 3.20 3.63 9.32
C TRP A 144 2.92 2.31 10.01
N GLU A 145 3.37 2.17 11.26
CA GLU A 145 2.91 1.12 12.16
C GLU A 145 1.48 1.44 12.62
N ARG A 146 0.56 0.52 12.35
CA ARG A 146 -0.85 0.64 12.73
C ARG A 146 -1.29 -0.60 13.48
N PRO A 147 -1.98 -0.47 14.63
CA PRO A 147 -2.52 -1.63 15.31
C PRO A 147 -3.64 -2.26 14.46
N ASN A 148 -3.45 -3.51 14.05
CA ASN A 148 -4.48 -4.26 13.34
C ASN A 148 -5.50 -4.86 14.31
N TRP A 149 -5.03 -5.34 15.46
CA TRP A 149 -5.84 -5.91 16.53
C TRP A 149 -5.03 -5.96 17.83
N PHE A 150 -5.68 -6.28 18.95
CA PHE A 150 -5.05 -6.40 20.25
C PHE A 150 -5.13 -7.85 20.76
N ALA A 151 -3.97 -8.45 21.00
CA ALA A 151 -3.88 -9.79 21.53
C ALA A 151 -4.22 -9.84 23.04
N PRO A 152 -4.82 -10.92 23.54
CA PRO A 152 -5.05 -11.08 24.95
C PRO A 152 -3.75 -10.98 25.77
N LYS A 153 -3.86 -10.52 27.01
CA LYS A 153 -2.70 -10.43 27.90
C LYS A 153 -2.06 -11.80 28.08
N GLY A 154 -0.75 -11.87 27.84
CA GLY A 154 0.02 -13.12 27.94
C GLY A 154 0.08 -13.92 26.64
N SER A 155 -0.59 -13.49 25.58
CA SER A 155 -0.46 -14.03 24.23
C SER A 155 0.54 -13.21 23.43
N GLU A 156 1.18 -13.83 22.44
CA GLU A 156 2.07 -13.13 21.51
C GLU A 156 1.24 -12.36 20.49
N PRO A 157 1.45 -11.02 20.33
CA PRO A 157 0.71 -10.21 19.34
C PRO A 157 1.30 -10.42 17.94
N ARG A 158 0.91 -11.50 17.28
CA ARG A 158 1.31 -11.81 15.91
C ARG A 158 0.17 -12.41 15.12
N ASP A 159 0.14 -12.13 13.82
CA ASP A 159 -0.79 -12.76 12.91
C ASP A 159 -0.39 -14.22 12.63
N ILE A 160 -1.39 -15.11 12.67
CA ILE A 160 -1.29 -16.47 12.16
C ILE A 160 -2.23 -16.54 10.96
N TYR A 161 -1.63 -16.52 9.78
CA TYR A 161 -2.38 -16.51 8.53
C TYR A 161 -3.03 -17.86 8.23
N SER A 162 -4.23 -17.80 7.65
CA SER A 162 -5.02 -18.96 7.28
C SER A 162 -5.94 -18.61 6.12
N PHE A 163 -6.31 -19.58 5.30
CA PHE A 163 -7.41 -19.46 4.33
C PHE A 163 -8.79 -19.59 5.00
N ASP A 164 -8.82 -20.14 6.21
CA ASP A 164 -9.98 -20.12 7.09
C ASP A 164 -9.98 -18.86 7.96
N ARG A 165 -10.56 -18.92 9.16
CA ARG A 165 -10.53 -17.84 10.13
C ARG A 165 -9.13 -17.71 10.75
N GLN A 166 -8.59 -16.50 10.72
CA GLN A 166 -7.31 -16.16 11.33
C GLN A 166 -7.41 -16.12 12.85
N ASN A 167 -6.27 -16.18 13.54
CA ASN A 167 -6.20 -16.18 15.01
C ASN A 167 -6.79 -14.92 15.68
N TRP A 168 -6.86 -13.81 14.96
CA TRP A 168 -7.39 -12.54 15.46
C TRP A 168 -8.91 -12.37 15.29
N PHE A 169 -9.58 -13.27 14.58
CA PHE A 169 -10.99 -13.10 14.17
C PHE A 169 -11.95 -12.81 15.36
N GLU A 170 -11.84 -13.56 16.45
CA GLU A 170 -12.70 -13.37 17.62
C GLU A 170 -12.36 -12.08 18.39
N PHE A 171 -11.08 -11.72 18.44
CA PHE A 171 -10.65 -10.51 19.13
C PHE A 171 -11.10 -9.25 18.40
N VAL A 172 -10.96 -9.20 17.08
CA VAL A 172 -11.52 -8.13 16.25
C VAL A 172 -13.04 -8.08 16.37
N GLY A 173 -13.72 -9.24 16.42
CA GLY A 173 -15.16 -9.30 16.66
C GLY A 173 -15.57 -8.64 17.99
N ASN A 174 -14.79 -8.84 19.05
CA ASN A 174 -15.02 -8.19 20.35
C ASN A 174 -14.76 -6.68 20.29
N GLU A 175 -13.75 -6.22 19.56
CA GLU A 175 -13.48 -4.78 19.35
C GLU A 175 -14.62 -4.12 18.57
N VAL A 176 -15.13 -4.77 17.52
CA VAL A 176 -16.30 -4.30 16.76
C VAL A 176 -17.55 -4.21 17.65
N LYS A 177 -17.77 -5.21 18.51
CA LYS A 177 -18.87 -5.18 19.47
C LYS A 177 -18.72 -4.02 20.47
N ALA A 178 -17.52 -3.82 21.01
CA ALA A 178 -17.22 -2.69 21.90
C ALA A 178 -17.45 -1.34 21.22
N ALA A 179 -17.10 -1.21 19.93
CA ALA A 179 -17.35 0.00 19.17
C ALA A 179 -18.84 0.32 18.99
N ARG A 180 -19.69 -0.71 18.96
CA ARG A 180 -21.14 -0.53 18.79
C ARG A 180 -21.88 -0.32 20.11
N GLU A 181 -21.44 -0.94 21.18
CA GLU A 181 -22.14 -0.98 22.46
C GLU A 181 -21.53 -0.06 23.52
N ASN A 182 -20.29 0.34 23.35
CA ASN A 182 -19.50 1.10 24.31
C ASN A 182 -18.73 2.25 23.63
N ALA A 183 -17.54 2.56 24.15
CA ALA A 183 -16.63 3.55 23.60
C ALA A 183 -15.32 2.91 23.15
N VAL A 184 -14.75 3.42 22.07
CA VAL A 184 -13.44 3.02 21.54
C VAL A 184 -12.56 4.22 21.29
N LEU A 185 -11.25 4.00 21.33
CA LEU A 185 -10.24 4.97 20.92
C LEU A 185 -9.51 4.41 19.69
N ILE A 186 -9.52 5.16 18.60
CA ILE A 186 -8.90 4.77 17.34
C ILE A 186 -7.74 5.71 17.04
N ASP A 187 -6.53 5.16 16.88
CA ASP A 187 -5.36 5.93 16.46
C ASP A 187 -5.40 6.23 14.96
N GLN A 188 -5.72 7.47 14.62
CA GLN A 188 -5.77 7.96 13.25
C GLN A 188 -4.55 8.81 12.86
N THR A 189 -3.42 8.68 13.57
CA THR A 189 -2.21 9.48 13.32
C THR A 189 -1.67 9.27 11.91
N SER A 190 -1.85 8.11 11.31
CA SER A 190 -1.38 7.81 9.95
C SER A 190 -2.14 8.53 8.83
N PHE A 191 -3.31 9.06 9.09
CA PHE A 191 -4.05 9.88 8.13
C PHE A 191 -3.46 11.28 8.05
N ALA A 192 -3.53 11.92 6.88
CA ALA A 192 -3.11 13.31 6.72
C ALA A 192 -4.07 14.28 7.44
N LYS A 193 -3.53 15.37 7.96
CA LYS A 193 -4.29 16.48 8.56
C LYS A 193 -3.81 17.78 7.94
N PHE A 194 -4.73 18.55 7.42
CA PHE A 194 -4.46 19.84 6.82
C PHE A 194 -5.26 20.94 7.54
N ILE A 195 -4.64 22.11 7.69
CA ILE A 195 -5.31 23.32 8.12
C ILE A 195 -5.44 24.22 6.89
N VAL A 196 -6.67 24.52 6.49
CA VAL A 196 -6.96 25.49 5.44
C VAL A 196 -7.39 26.78 6.08
N SER A 197 -6.66 27.88 5.83
CA SER A 197 -6.89 29.18 6.44
C SER A 197 -6.82 30.31 5.40
N GLY A 198 -7.43 31.44 5.70
CA GLY A 198 -7.47 32.61 4.84
C GLY A 198 -8.91 33.04 4.56
N LYS A 199 -9.07 34.23 3.98
CA LYS A 199 -10.39 34.85 3.74
C LYS A 199 -11.27 34.01 2.78
N ASP A 200 -10.65 33.28 1.87
CA ASP A 200 -11.33 32.51 0.84
C ASP A 200 -11.37 30.99 1.16
N SER A 201 -10.97 30.57 2.37
CA SER A 201 -10.86 29.15 2.77
C SER A 201 -12.19 28.40 2.63
N LEU A 202 -13.31 29.00 3.06
CA LEU A 202 -14.61 28.39 2.96
C LEU A 202 -14.99 28.20 1.47
N GLN A 203 -14.82 29.23 0.63
CA GLN A 203 -15.13 29.16 -0.78
C GLN A 203 -14.30 28.10 -1.51
N ALA A 204 -13.01 27.99 -1.17
CA ALA A 204 -12.14 26.98 -1.73
C ALA A 204 -12.59 25.56 -1.34
N LEU A 205 -12.96 25.34 -0.10
CA LEU A 205 -13.45 24.03 0.36
C LEU A 205 -14.84 23.71 -0.21
N GLU A 206 -15.74 24.67 -0.34
CA GLU A 206 -17.04 24.47 -1.00
C GLU A 206 -16.89 24.11 -2.49
N TYR A 207 -15.83 24.57 -3.14
CA TYR A 207 -15.50 24.22 -4.52
C TYR A 207 -14.89 22.82 -4.65
N LEU A 208 -14.02 22.44 -3.72
CA LEU A 208 -13.27 21.17 -3.78
C LEU A 208 -14.05 19.98 -3.27
N CYS A 209 -14.89 20.18 -2.26
CA CYS A 209 -15.60 19.11 -1.56
C CYS A 209 -16.97 18.83 -2.18
N ALA A 210 -17.33 17.57 -2.29
CA ALA A 210 -18.61 17.16 -2.84
C ALA A 210 -19.81 17.46 -1.92
N ASN A 211 -19.57 17.57 -0.61
CA ASN A 211 -20.60 17.89 0.38
C ASN A 211 -20.51 19.36 0.81
N LYS A 212 -21.61 19.90 1.31
CA LYS A 212 -21.67 21.27 1.83
C LYS A 212 -20.81 21.43 3.08
N ILE A 213 -19.80 22.33 3.02
CA ILE A 213 -18.87 22.61 4.10
C ILE A 213 -19.35 23.75 5.00
N ASP A 214 -20.13 24.69 4.47
CA ASP A 214 -20.71 25.78 5.25
C ASP A 214 -21.71 25.26 6.29
N ARG A 215 -21.20 24.94 7.46
CA ARG A 215 -21.93 24.42 8.61
C ARG A 215 -21.49 25.16 9.88
N PRO A 216 -22.24 25.08 10.98
CA PRO A 216 -21.84 25.69 12.24
C PRO A 216 -20.44 25.27 12.68
N ILE A 217 -19.69 26.19 13.29
CA ILE A 217 -18.35 25.93 13.83
C ILE A 217 -18.39 24.73 14.77
N GLY A 218 -17.42 23.83 14.62
CA GLY A 218 -17.32 22.57 15.36
C GLY A 218 -18.04 21.39 14.72
N SER A 219 -18.71 21.60 13.57
CA SER A 219 -19.29 20.50 12.82
C SER A 219 -18.20 19.61 12.18
N THR A 220 -18.41 18.30 12.21
CA THR A 220 -17.64 17.33 11.42
C THR A 220 -18.45 16.95 10.18
N ILE A 221 -17.84 17.06 9.02
CA ILE A 221 -18.50 16.81 7.74
C ILE A 221 -17.70 15.76 7.00
N TYR A 222 -18.33 14.62 6.72
CA TYR A 222 -17.76 13.61 5.83
C TYR A 222 -18.00 14.04 4.37
N THR A 223 -16.95 14.05 3.56
CA THR A 223 -17.02 14.48 2.17
C THR A 223 -15.94 13.80 1.34
N GLN A 224 -16.16 13.72 0.04
CA GLN A 224 -15.18 13.32 -0.95
C GLN A 224 -14.70 14.55 -1.71
N MET A 225 -13.49 14.47 -2.25
CA MET A 225 -13.00 15.33 -3.31
C MET A 225 -12.96 14.52 -4.58
N LEU A 226 -13.60 15.03 -5.63
CA LEU A 226 -13.79 14.30 -6.88
C LEU A 226 -12.93 14.92 -8.00
N ASN A 227 -12.53 14.08 -8.95
CA ASN A 227 -11.99 14.57 -10.23
C ASN A 227 -13.10 14.94 -11.22
N ASP A 228 -12.73 15.46 -12.39
CA ASP A 228 -13.66 15.91 -13.41
C ASP A 228 -14.56 14.80 -13.99
N ASP A 229 -14.14 13.54 -13.84
CA ASP A 229 -14.88 12.37 -14.31
C ASP A 229 -15.78 11.77 -13.20
N GLY A 230 -15.80 12.38 -11.99
CA GLY A 230 -16.57 11.94 -10.84
C GLY A 230 -15.88 10.83 -10.01
N GLY A 231 -14.64 10.49 -10.32
CA GLY A 231 -13.82 9.58 -9.52
C GLY A 231 -13.40 10.21 -8.20
N ILE A 232 -13.30 9.41 -7.13
CA ILE A 232 -12.87 9.86 -5.80
C ILE A 232 -11.35 9.99 -5.79
N GLU A 233 -10.83 11.19 -5.57
CA GLU A 233 -9.40 11.46 -5.38
C GLU A 233 -8.99 11.30 -3.90
N CYS A 234 -9.84 11.73 -2.99
CA CYS A 234 -9.67 11.50 -1.55
C CYS A 234 -10.98 11.69 -0.79
N ASP A 235 -11.01 11.27 0.47
CA ASP A 235 -12.10 11.45 1.44
C ASP A 235 -11.56 11.84 2.83
#